data_97f451d1eec2f85b2ba8bf09ea33ed40
#
_entry.id   97f451d1eec2f85b2ba8bf09ea33ed40
#
_cell.length_a   1.000
_cell.length_b   1.000
_cell.length_c   1.000
_cell.angle_alpha   90.00
_cell.angle_beta   90.00
_cell.angle_gamma   90.00
#
_symmetry.space_group_name_H-M   'P 1'
#
loop_
_entity.id
_entity.type
_entity.pdbx_description
1 polymer ?
#
loop_
_entity_poly.entity_id
_entity_poly.type
_entity_poly.pdbx_seq_one_letter_code
_entity_poly.pdbx_strand_id
1 'polypeptide(L)'
;MSLDWIISRIARQFGIDINSLFFHFLYREMARQLVKYAGKEKTPDIMRKIGGDASLDSAKRHPTIFKFVSPGSGNEILKYIKMLWYTVFGTNMKYEVINKENLEESDYLDLYIDNCPICQGYYSDNLDLPKEEMTSIFGNTGYACLLLGMIESVGNFMLEMKEIPYTLEIEELECKALGAQRMRIKATLVSKEQ
;
A
#
# COMPACT_ATOMS: atom_id res chain seq x y z
N MET A 1 19.84 -20.75 -2.64
CA MET A 1 19.39 -19.43 -3.11
C MET A 1 17.91 -19.34 -2.75
N SER A 2 17.52 -18.41 -1.89
CA SER A 2 16.13 -18.35 -1.39
C SER A 2 15.19 -17.85 -2.51
N LEU A 3 13.96 -18.33 -2.50
CA LEU A 3 12.90 -17.88 -3.43
C LEU A 3 12.73 -16.35 -3.34
N ASP A 4 12.86 -15.79 -2.13
CA ASP A 4 12.78 -14.34 -1.88
C ASP A 4 13.85 -13.55 -2.66
N TRP A 5 15.06 -14.10 -2.81
CA TRP A 5 16.12 -13.47 -3.58
C TRP A 5 15.80 -13.43 -5.09
N ILE A 6 15.21 -14.52 -5.62
CA ILE A 6 14.79 -14.60 -7.02
C ILE A 6 13.66 -13.61 -7.29
N ILE A 7 12.65 -13.58 -6.42
CA ILE A 7 11.51 -12.65 -6.54
C ILE A 7 11.99 -11.21 -6.47
N SER A 8 12.88 -10.88 -5.52
CA SER A 8 13.47 -9.54 -5.38
C SER A 8 14.24 -9.12 -6.63
N ARG A 9 14.97 -10.05 -7.25
CA ARG A 9 15.75 -9.75 -8.46
C ARG A 9 14.89 -9.54 -9.70
N ILE A 10 13.81 -10.33 -9.84
CA ILE A 10 12.82 -10.15 -10.91
C ILE A 10 12.09 -8.81 -10.70
N ALA A 11 11.63 -8.53 -9.49
CA ALA A 11 10.96 -7.29 -9.16
C ALA A 11 11.85 -6.05 -9.44
N ARG A 12 13.16 -6.15 -9.18
CA ARG A 12 14.13 -5.08 -9.45
C ARG A 12 14.25 -4.70 -10.92
N GLN A 13 14.02 -5.64 -11.82
CA GLN A 13 14.06 -5.35 -13.28
C GLN A 13 12.89 -4.47 -13.72
N PHE A 14 11.80 -4.43 -12.94
CA PHE A 14 10.59 -3.66 -13.23
C PHE A 14 10.41 -2.47 -12.27
N GLY A 15 11.21 -2.39 -11.19
CA GLY A 15 11.19 -1.29 -10.25
C GLY A 15 11.91 -0.06 -10.80
N ILE A 16 11.32 1.10 -10.59
CA ILE A 16 11.93 2.40 -10.87
C ILE A 16 12.22 3.06 -9.53
N ASP A 17 13.46 3.53 -9.34
CA ASP A 17 13.81 4.32 -8.16
C ASP A 17 13.04 5.65 -8.19
N ILE A 18 12.10 5.79 -7.27
CA ILE A 18 11.29 7.00 -7.14
C ILE A 18 11.90 7.86 -6.04
N ASN A 19 12.15 9.12 -6.36
CA ASN A 19 12.50 10.10 -5.35
C ASN A 19 11.28 10.34 -4.44
N SER A 20 11.37 9.92 -3.18
CA SER A 20 10.26 9.98 -2.23
C SER A 20 9.73 11.40 -2.00
N LEU A 21 10.60 12.40 -2.06
CA LEU A 21 10.22 13.81 -1.93
C LEU A 21 9.38 14.28 -3.13
N PHE A 22 9.84 13.96 -4.36
CA PHE A 22 9.08 14.29 -5.57
C PHE A 22 7.71 13.59 -5.57
N PHE A 23 7.68 12.32 -5.20
CA PHE A 23 6.43 11.56 -5.09
C PHE A 23 5.49 12.21 -4.08
N HIS A 24 6.02 12.66 -2.94
CA HIS A 24 5.24 13.36 -1.92
C HIS A 24 4.63 14.67 -2.44
N PHE A 25 5.39 15.49 -3.16
CA PHE A 25 4.86 16.73 -3.76
C PHE A 25 3.79 16.45 -4.79
N LEU A 26 4.01 15.47 -5.66
CA LEU A 26 3.02 15.05 -6.65
C LEU A 26 1.74 14.56 -5.98
N TYR A 27 1.87 13.74 -4.96
CA TYR A 27 0.74 13.20 -4.20
C TYR A 27 -0.08 14.31 -3.55
N ARG A 28 0.60 15.25 -2.88
CA ARG A 28 -0.05 16.40 -2.24
C ARG A 28 -0.78 17.30 -3.25
N GLU A 29 -0.14 17.60 -4.37
CA GLU A 29 -0.75 18.42 -5.40
C GLU A 29 -1.95 17.72 -6.05
N MET A 30 -1.86 16.43 -6.29
CA MET A 30 -2.99 15.62 -6.76
C MET A 30 -4.17 15.70 -5.79
N ALA A 31 -3.92 15.56 -4.49
CA ALA A 31 -4.96 15.70 -3.46
C ALA A 31 -5.62 17.09 -3.52
N ARG A 32 -4.82 18.16 -3.61
CA ARG A 32 -5.33 19.53 -3.72
C ARG A 32 -6.20 19.77 -4.95
N GLN A 33 -5.80 19.23 -6.09
CA GLN A 33 -6.59 19.35 -7.31
C GLN A 33 -7.90 18.56 -7.18
N LEU A 34 -7.86 17.36 -6.64
CA LEU A 34 -9.07 16.56 -6.42
C LEU A 34 -10.05 17.24 -5.47
N VAL A 35 -9.56 17.90 -4.41
CA VAL A 35 -10.42 18.70 -3.51
C VAL A 35 -11.17 19.79 -4.27
N LYS A 36 -10.52 20.47 -5.22
CA LYS A 36 -11.17 21.50 -6.03
C LYS A 36 -12.29 20.95 -6.93
N TYR A 37 -12.12 19.74 -7.45
CA TYR A 37 -13.06 19.16 -8.41
C TYR A 37 -14.15 18.29 -7.75
N ALA A 38 -13.83 17.57 -6.69
CA ALA A 38 -14.70 16.56 -6.10
C ALA A 38 -15.07 16.82 -4.62
N GLY A 39 -14.41 17.79 -4.00
CA GLY A 39 -14.57 18.08 -2.57
C GLY A 39 -13.69 17.20 -1.67
N LYS A 40 -13.54 17.63 -0.42
CA LYS A 40 -12.66 16.96 0.56
C LYS A 40 -13.12 15.54 0.87
N GLU A 41 -14.41 15.35 1.04
CA GLU A 41 -15.00 14.06 1.47
C GLU A 41 -14.76 12.93 0.47
N LYS A 42 -14.74 13.24 -0.83
CA LYS A 42 -14.56 12.24 -1.90
C LYS A 42 -13.09 12.03 -2.29
N THR A 43 -12.21 12.95 -1.92
CA THR A 43 -10.82 12.93 -2.35
C THR A 43 -10.08 11.65 -1.93
N PRO A 44 -10.17 11.16 -0.68
CA PRO A 44 -9.50 9.92 -0.28
C PRO A 44 -9.93 8.70 -1.10
N ASP A 45 -11.23 8.55 -1.34
CA ASP A 45 -11.79 7.44 -2.10
C ASP A 45 -11.34 7.47 -3.57
N ILE A 46 -11.35 8.67 -4.17
CA ILE A 46 -10.87 8.85 -5.54
C ILE A 46 -9.38 8.52 -5.64
N MET A 47 -8.55 8.97 -4.69
CA MET A 47 -7.13 8.65 -4.67
C MET A 47 -6.89 7.15 -4.48
N ARG A 48 -7.65 6.50 -3.58
CA ARG A 48 -7.61 5.04 -3.40
C ARG A 48 -7.95 4.32 -4.71
N LYS A 49 -8.99 4.75 -5.38
CA LYS A 49 -9.40 4.20 -6.68
C LYS A 49 -8.34 4.41 -7.76
N ILE A 50 -7.75 5.60 -7.86
CA ILE A 50 -6.66 5.89 -8.82
C ILE A 50 -5.48 4.93 -8.59
N GLY A 51 -5.06 4.75 -7.34
CA GLY A 51 -4.01 3.80 -7.01
C GLY A 51 -4.36 2.37 -7.42
N GLY A 52 -5.57 1.94 -7.12
CA GLY A 52 -6.09 0.63 -7.48
C GLY A 52 -6.12 0.40 -8.98
N ASP A 53 -6.74 1.29 -9.74
CA ASP A 53 -6.89 1.17 -11.19
C ASP A 53 -5.52 1.15 -11.89
N ALA A 54 -4.62 2.06 -11.53
CA ALA A 54 -3.28 2.15 -12.13
C ALA A 54 -2.44 0.89 -11.86
N SER A 55 -2.48 0.37 -10.63
CA SER A 55 -1.73 -0.83 -10.27
C SER A 55 -2.33 -2.10 -10.90
N LEU A 56 -3.65 -2.16 -11.01
CA LEU A 56 -4.34 -3.27 -11.66
C LEU A 56 -4.02 -3.33 -13.16
N ASP A 57 -3.99 -2.20 -13.84
CA ASP A 57 -3.57 -2.12 -15.24
C ASP A 57 -2.12 -2.62 -15.43
N SER A 58 -1.23 -2.24 -14.52
CA SER A 58 0.15 -2.73 -14.52
C SER A 58 0.22 -4.24 -14.27
N ALA A 59 -0.53 -4.75 -13.28
CA ALA A 59 -0.57 -6.17 -12.94
C ALA A 59 -1.10 -7.03 -14.10
N LYS A 60 -2.14 -6.59 -14.79
CA LYS A 60 -2.71 -7.27 -15.96
C LYS A 60 -1.73 -7.37 -17.14
N ARG A 61 -0.86 -6.38 -17.30
CA ARG A 61 0.19 -6.39 -18.33
C ARG A 61 1.37 -7.31 -18.01
N HIS A 62 1.58 -7.60 -16.70
CA HIS A 62 2.70 -8.40 -16.22
C HIS A 62 2.24 -9.55 -15.31
N PRO A 63 1.29 -10.40 -15.73
CA PRO A 63 0.66 -11.39 -14.86
C PRO A 63 1.65 -12.44 -14.34
N THR A 64 2.78 -12.63 -15.00
CA THR A 64 3.79 -13.63 -14.62
C THR A 64 4.46 -13.29 -13.29
N ILE A 65 4.60 -12.01 -12.94
CA ILE A 65 5.22 -11.57 -11.67
C ILE A 65 4.37 -12.04 -10.48
N PHE A 66 3.05 -12.03 -10.65
CA PHE A 66 2.09 -12.28 -9.59
C PHE A 66 1.68 -13.75 -9.42
N LYS A 67 2.12 -14.64 -10.34
CA LYS A 67 1.78 -16.08 -10.25
C LYS A 67 2.35 -16.78 -9.02
N PHE A 68 3.44 -16.27 -8.48
CA PHE A 68 4.21 -16.94 -7.42
C PHE A 68 3.81 -16.54 -6.00
N VAL A 69 3.05 -15.47 -5.85
CA VAL A 69 2.64 -14.96 -4.53
C VAL A 69 1.13 -14.75 -4.51
N SER A 70 0.45 -15.23 -3.48
CA SER A 70 -0.98 -15.04 -3.30
C SER A 70 -1.26 -14.72 -1.83
N PRO A 71 -2.09 -13.74 -1.53
CA PRO A 71 -2.47 -13.44 -0.15
C PRO A 71 -3.49 -14.47 0.37
N GLY A 72 -3.03 -15.65 0.81
CA GLY A 72 -3.90 -16.73 1.33
C GLY A 72 -3.87 -16.87 2.87
N SER A 73 -2.90 -16.23 3.53
CA SER A 73 -2.77 -16.16 4.99
C SER A 73 -2.03 -14.91 5.39
N GLY A 74 -1.97 -14.57 6.66
CA GLY A 74 -1.22 -13.41 7.16
C GLY A 74 0.25 -13.39 6.69
N ASN A 75 0.91 -14.55 6.68
CA ASN A 75 2.27 -14.68 6.19
C ASN A 75 2.38 -14.47 4.67
N GLU A 76 1.42 -14.96 3.91
CA GLU A 76 1.38 -14.77 2.46
C GLU A 76 1.00 -13.33 2.09
N ILE A 77 0.10 -12.69 2.85
CA ILE A 77 -0.18 -11.25 2.73
C ILE A 77 1.10 -10.45 2.93
N LEU A 78 1.90 -10.76 3.96
CA LEU A 78 3.17 -10.08 4.20
C LEU A 78 4.15 -10.24 3.03
N LYS A 79 4.31 -11.46 2.51
CA LYS A 79 5.16 -11.72 1.34
C LYS A 79 4.70 -10.93 0.11
N TYR A 80 3.39 -10.90 -0.11
CA TYR A 80 2.76 -10.17 -1.18
C TYR A 80 3.03 -8.65 -1.06
N ILE A 81 2.76 -8.05 0.10
CA ILE A 81 2.96 -6.61 0.32
C ILE A 81 4.45 -6.25 0.14
N LYS A 82 5.38 -7.04 0.65
CA LYS A 82 6.82 -6.83 0.46
C LYS A 82 7.24 -6.87 -1.01
N MET A 83 6.71 -7.82 -1.76
CA MET A 83 6.97 -7.94 -3.20
C MET A 83 6.44 -6.71 -3.94
N LEU A 84 5.19 -6.32 -3.71
CA LEU A 84 4.58 -5.16 -4.34
C LEU A 84 5.34 -3.88 -3.98
N TRP A 85 5.68 -3.71 -2.70
CA TRP A 85 6.47 -2.58 -2.21
C TRP A 85 7.80 -2.44 -2.97
N TYR A 86 8.52 -3.55 -3.07
CA TYR A 86 9.80 -3.55 -3.77
C TYR A 86 9.63 -3.26 -5.27
N THR A 87 8.58 -3.80 -5.89
CA THR A 87 8.28 -3.57 -7.31
C THR A 87 7.96 -2.11 -7.60
N VAL A 88 7.20 -1.46 -6.71
CA VAL A 88 6.75 -0.07 -6.90
C VAL A 88 7.83 0.94 -6.51
N PHE A 89 8.55 0.71 -5.41
CA PHE A 89 9.44 1.71 -4.83
C PHE A 89 10.93 1.39 -4.99
N GLY A 90 11.31 0.24 -5.53
CA GLY A 90 12.72 -0.17 -5.69
C GLY A 90 13.47 -0.42 -4.38
N THR A 91 12.82 -0.28 -3.23
CA THR A 91 13.44 -0.39 -1.90
C THR A 91 12.76 -1.45 -1.04
N ASN A 92 13.50 -1.98 -0.06
CA ASN A 92 12.90 -2.91 0.89
C ASN A 92 12.01 -2.18 1.90
N MET A 93 10.85 -2.75 2.18
CA MET A 93 9.97 -2.30 3.25
C MET A 93 10.63 -2.53 4.61
N LYS A 94 10.69 -1.49 5.45
CA LYS A 94 11.08 -1.59 6.86
C LYS A 94 9.81 -1.70 7.69
N TYR A 95 9.65 -2.80 8.42
CA TYR A 95 8.39 -3.14 9.07
C TYR A 95 8.58 -3.92 10.35
N GLU A 96 7.56 -3.91 11.19
CA GLU A 96 7.41 -4.76 12.36
C GLU A 96 6.01 -5.36 12.36
N VAL A 97 5.92 -6.68 12.42
CA VAL A 97 4.64 -7.40 12.49
C VAL A 97 4.15 -7.42 13.93
N ILE A 98 2.88 -7.06 14.15
CA ILE A 98 2.24 -7.03 15.46
C ILE A 98 1.71 -8.42 15.83
N ASN A 99 0.99 -9.08 14.90
CA ASN A 99 0.37 -10.39 15.13
C ASN A 99 1.30 -11.59 14.80
N LYS A 100 2.57 -11.55 15.22
CA LYS A 100 3.61 -12.54 14.85
C LYS A 100 3.26 -13.98 15.18
N GLU A 101 2.64 -14.22 16.33
CA GLU A 101 2.45 -15.56 16.89
C GLU A 101 1.50 -16.43 16.06
N ASN A 102 0.58 -15.84 15.30
CA ASN A 102 -0.44 -16.56 14.53
C ASN A 102 -0.41 -16.24 13.04
N LEU A 103 0.72 -15.74 12.52
CA LEU A 103 0.80 -15.17 11.18
C LEU A 103 0.51 -16.21 10.06
N GLU A 104 0.84 -17.47 10.28
CA GLU A 104 0.63 -18.53 9.28
C GLU A 104 -0.81 -19.03 9.22
N GLU A 105 -1.52 -18.99 10.35
CA GLU A 105 -2.91 -19.46 10.48
C GLU A 105 -3.91 -18.30 10.42
N SER A 106 -3.44 -17.06 10.52
CA SER A 106 -4.28 -15.87 10.57
C SER A 106 -4.79 -15.49 9.18
N ASP A 107 -6.03 -15.07 9.11
CA ASP A 107 -6.66 -14.42 7.96
C ASP A 107 -6.33 -12.93 7.85
N TYR A 108 -5.50 -12.39 8.75
CA TYR A 108 -5.09 -10.99 8.74
C TYR A 108 -3.60 -10.81 9.04
N LEU A 109 -3.10 -9.64 8.61
CA LEU A 109 -1.78 -9.12 8.92
C LEU A 109 -1.93 -7.73 9.52
N ASP A 110 -1.31 -7.50 10.67
CA ASP A 110 -1.21 -6.20 11.34
C ASP A 110 0.27 -5.83 11.49
N LEU A 111 0.66 -4.69 10.93
CA LEU A 111 2.07 -4.30 10.92
C LEU A 111 2.29 -2.79 10.96
N TYR A 112 3.43 -2.40 11.54
CA TYR A 112 4.01 -1.08 11.40
C TYR A 112 4.95 -1.01 10.19
N ILE A 113 4.94 0.14 9.49
CA ILE A 113 5.83 0.46 8.39
C ILE A 113 6.59 1.75 8.72
N ASP A 114 7.91 1.70 8.69
CA ASP A 114 8.76 2.83 9.07
C ASP A 114 9.12 3.75 7.89
N ASN A 115 9.26 3.18 6.70
CA ASN A 115 9.72 3.88 5.51
C ASN A 115 8.63 4.06 4.45
N CYS A 116 7.42 4.43 4.85
CA CYS A 116 6.35 4.75 3.92
C CYS A 116 6.78 5.90 2.98
N PRO A 117 6.89 5.68 1.67
CA PRO A 117 7.40 6.68 0.73
C PRO A 117 6.44 7.87 0.57
N ILE A 118 5.15 7.67 0.82
CA ILE A 118 4.15 8.73 0.77
C ILE A 118 4.30 9.67 1.97
N CYS A 119 4.54 9.08 3.17
CA CYS A 119 4.64 9.85 4.41
C CYS A 119 6.05 10.39 4.68
N GLN A 120 7.09 9.80 4.09
CA GLN A 120 8.48 10.11 4.39
C GLN A 120 8.88 11.55 3.99
N GLY A 121 8.25 12.09 2.95
CA GLY A 121 8.47 13.49 2.54
C GLY A 121 8.01 14.52 3.58
N TYR A 122 7.14 14.16 4.53
CA TYR A 122 6.73 15.01 5.64
C TYR A 122 7.81 15.21 6.72
N TYR A 123 8.80 14.34 6.75
CA TYR A 123 9.80 14.24 7.83
C TYR A 123 11.22 14.55 7.37
N SER A 124 11.41 15.02 6.13
CA SER A 124 12.67 15.63 5.75
C SER A 124 12.78 16.95 6.52
N ASP A 125 13.79 17.06 7.38
CA ASP A 125 13.98 18.06 8.43
C ASP A 125 13.93 19.54 7.99
N ASN A 126 13.74 19.81 6.70
CA ASN A 126 13.78 21.14 6.11
C ASN A 126 12.47 21.60 5.44
N LEU A 127 11.38 20.84 5.55
CA LEU A 127 10.12 21.19 4.89
C LEU A 127 9.00 21.34 5.92
N ASP A 128 8.72 22.59 6.24
CA ASP A 128 7.54 22.97 7.03
C ASP A 128 6.28 22.80 6.16
N LEU A 129 5.80 21.53 6.07
CA LEU A 129 4.61 21.23 5.28
C LEU A 129 3.36 21.32 6.18
N PRO A 130 2.31 22.01 5.74
CA PRO A 130 1.11 22.21 6.54
C PRO A 130 0.36 20.88 6.76
N LYS A 131 0.62 20.25 7.91
CA LYS A 131 -0.06 19.02 8.35
C LYS A 131 -1.58 19.19 8.43
N GLU A 132 -2.01 20.36 8.86
CA GLU A 132 -3.44 20.70 9.04
C GLU A 132 -4.24 20.58 7.73
N GLU A 133 -3.65 20.99 6.61
CA GLU A 133 -4.29 20.85 5.30
C GLU A 133 -4.57 19.37 4.99
N MET A 134 -3.57 18.50 5.16
CA MET A 134 -3.71 17.08 4.87
C MET A 134 -4.66 16.38 5.85
N THR A 135 -4.59 16.71 7.14
CA THR A 135 -5.53 16.24 8.14
C THR A 135 -6.97 16.63 7.79
N SER A 136 -7.16 17.86 7.27
CA SER A 136 -8.50 18.31 6.87
C SER A 136 -9.07 17.60 5.64
N ILE A 137 -8.21 17.02 4.79
CA ILE A 137 -8.61 16.28 3.59
C ILE A 137 -8.82 14.80 3.90
N PHE A 138 -7.85 14.18 4.59
CA PHE A 138 -7.81 12.74 4.78
C PHE A 138 -8.46 12.28 6.08
N GLY A 139 -8.54 13.14 7.09
CA GLY A 139 -9.19 12.82 8.37
C GLY A 139 -8.70 11.48 8.95
N ASN A 140 -9.63 10.58 9.19
CA ASN A 140 -9.36 9.25 9.74
C ASN A 140 -9.11 8.18 8.67
N THR A 141 -9.22 8.52 7.37
CA THR A 141 -9.04 7.53 6.29
C THR A 141 -7.58 7.21 5.99
N GLY A 142 -6.66 7.96 6.57
CA GLY A 142 -5.23 7.81 6.36
C GLY A 142 -4.71 8.50 5.09
N TYR A 143 -3.47 8.98 5.17
CA TYR A 143 -2.85 9.72 4.07
C TYR A 143 -2.35 8.80 2.94
N ALA A 144 -2.12 7.52 3.23
CA ALA A 144 -1.59 6.58 2.24
C ALA A 144 -2.66 5.87 1.40
N CYS A 145 -3.87 6.42 1.30
CA CYS A 145 -5.01 5.79 0.62
C CYS A 145 -4.72 5.32 -0.82
N LEU A 146 -3.91 6.05 -1.60
CA LEU A 146 -3.49 5.60 -2.93
C LEU A 146 -2.67 4.29 -2.86
N LEU A 147 -1.72 4.20 -1.94
CA LEU A 147 -0.93 2.99 -1.72
C LEU A 147 -1.81 1.82 -1.27
N LEU A 148 -2.75 2.08 -0.36
CA LEU A 148 -3.68 1.04 0.09
C LEU A 148 -4.54 0.52 -1.07
N GLY A 149 -5.03 1.42 -1.92
CA GLY A 149 -5.76 1.03 -3.13
C GLY A 149 -4.94 0.17 -4.08
N MET A 150 -3.64 0.49 -4.24
CA MET A 150 -2.71 -0.32 -5.04
C MET A 150 -2.59 -1.74 -4.48
N ILE A 151 -2.33 -1.87 -3.18
CA ILE A 151 -2.13 -3.17 -2.54
C ILE A 151 -3.41 -4.00 -2.60
N GLU A 152 -4.54 -3.38 -2.28
CA GLU A 152 -5.85 -4.06 -2.25
C GLU A 152 -6.29 -4.55 -3.64
N SER A 153 -6.22 -3.69 -4.65
CA SER A 153 -6.68 -4.04 -6.01
C SER A 153 -5.85 -5.14 -6.65
N VAL A 154 -4.53 -5.10 -6.52
CA VAL A 154 -3.66 -6.17 -7.05
C VAL A 154 -3.84 -7.45 -6.25
N GLY A 155 -3.97 -7.38 -4.92
CA GLY A 155 -4.23 -8.53 -4.07
C GLY A 155 -5.55 -9.22 -4.45
N ASN A 156 -6.60 -8.46 -4.63
CA ASN A 156 -7.92 -8.97 -5.05
C ASN A 156 -7.89 -9.60 -6.45
N PHE A 157 -7.18 -8.98 -7.38
CA PHE A 157 -6.95 -9.56 -8.71
C PHE A 157 -6.23 -10.92 -8.64
N MET A 158 -5.26 -11.06 -7.73
CA MET A 158 -4.54 -12.33 -7.54
C MET A 158 -5.42 -13.41 -6.92
N LEU A 159 -6.23 -13.05 -5.92
CA LEU A 159 -7.20 -13.95 -5.31
C LEU A 159 -8.23 -14.44 -6.36
N GLU A 160 -8.72 -13.52 -7.20
CA GLU A 160 -9.65 -13.84 -8.28
C GLU A 160 -9.02 -14.77 -9.33
N MET A 161 -7.79 -14.49 -9.79
CA MET A 161 -7.09 -15.35 -10.75
C MET A 161 -6.85 -16.78 -10.23
N LYS A 162 -6.80 -16.96 -8.92
CA LYS A 162 -6.60 -18.28 -8.28
C LYS A 162 -7.90 -18.90 -7.75
N GLU A 163 -9.04 -18.28 -8.06
CA GLU A 163 -10.36 -18.74 -7.61
C GLU A 163 -10.46 -18.90 -6.09
N ILE A 164 -9.71 -18.07 -5.35
CA ILE A 164 -9.74 -18.05 -3.88
C ILE A 164 -10.93 -17.22 -3.43
N PRO A 165 -11.86 -17.77 -2.61
CA PRO A 165 -13.13 -17.13 -2.28
C PRO A 165 -12.99 -16.07 -1.16
N TYR A 166 -11.98 -15.25 -1.26
CA TYR A 166 -11.72 -14.15 -0.31
C TYR A 166 -11.55 -12.82 -1.03
N THR A 167 -11.79 -11.73 -0.29
CA THR A 167 -11.43 -10.37 -0.66
C THR A 167 -10.38 -9.88 0.32
N LEU A 168 -9.34 -9.23 -0.18
CA LEU A 168 -8.36 -8.55 0.65
C LEU A 168 -8.84 -7.13 0.91
N GLU A 169 -9.00 -6.77 2.17
CA GLU A 169 -9.29 -5.42 2.64
C GLU A 169 -8.09 -4.87 3.39
N ILE A 170 -7.75 -3.60 3.15
CA ILE A 170 -6.60 -2.94 3.80
C ILE A 170 -7.02 -1.61 4.38
N GLU A 171 -6.68 -1.43 5.66
CA GLU A 171 -6.98 -0.23 6.43
C GLU A 171 -5.69 0.38 6.99
N GLU A 172 -5.57 1.72 6.92
CA GLU A 172 -4.53 2.46 7.62
C GLU A 172 -5.07 2.88 8.99
N LEU A 173 -4.56 2.24 10.04
CA LEU A 173 -5.01 2.50 11.43
C LEU A 173 -4.27 3.69 12.04
N GLU A 174 -3.01 3.89 11.66
CA GLU A 174 -2.18 4.99 12.12
C GLU A 174 -1.39 5.56 10.94
N CYS A 175 -1.43 6.88 10.78
CA CYS A 175 -0.75 7.58 9.71
C CYS A 175 0.31 8.53 10.24
N LYS A 176 1.54 8.32 9.80
CA LYS A 176 2.67 9.17 10.16
C LYS A 176 2.47 10.62 9.68
N ALA A 177 1.93 10.81 8.48
CA ALA A 177 1.63 12.15 7.95
C ALA A 177 0.54 12.88 8.72
N LEU A 178 -0.31 12.17 9.45
CA LEU A 178 -1.38 12.72 10.29
C LEU A 178 -0.99 12.82 11.77
N GLY A 179 0.25 12.56 12.13
CA GLY A 179 0.80 12.80 13.46
C GLY A 179 1.17 11.56 14.26
N ALA A 180 0.90 10.34 13.76
CA ALA A 180 1.38 9.13 14.41
C ALA A 180 2.91 9.00 14.28
N GLN A 181 3.53 8.21 15.16
CA GLN A 181 4.97 7.96 15.09
C GLN A 181 5.35 7.06 13.91
N ARG A 182 4.49 6.11 13.58
CA ARG A 182 4.66 5.11 12.53
C ARG A 182 3.39 4.99 11.70
N MET A 183 3.51 4.48 10.49
CA MET A 183 2.35 4.01 9.74
C MET A 183 1.96 2.63 10.25
N ARG A 184 0.67 2.41 10.53
CA ARG A 184 0.13 1.09 10.87
C ARG A 184 -0.96 0.72 9.90
N ILE A 185 -0.83 -0.46 9.32
CA ILE A 185 -1.85 -1.02 8.44
C ILE A 185 -2.33 -2.36 8.96
N LYS A 186 -3.61 -2.65 8.73
CA LYS A 186 -4.22 -3.96 8.88
C LYS A 186 -4.74 -4.42 7.53
N ALA A 187 -4.31 -5.60 7.11
CA ALA A 187 -4.78 -6.27 5.90
C ALA A 187 -5.54 -7.53 6.31
N THR A 188 -6.77 -7.71 5.87
CA THR A 188 -7.66 -8.80 6.29
C THR A 188 -8.23 -9.51 5.07
N LEU A 189 -8.27 -10.84 5.11
CA LEU A 189 -9.00 -11.67 4.15
C LEU A 189 -10.44 -11.82 4.62
N VAL A 190 -11.36 -11.30 3.84
CA VAL A 190 -12.80 -11.40 4.10
C VAL A 190 -13.40 -12.44 3.16
N SER A 191 -14.10 -13.44 3.72
CA SER A 191 -14.78 -14.45 2.90
C SER A 191 -15.83 -13.77 2.01
N LYS A 192 -15.82 -14.11 0.72
CA LYS A 192 -16.94 -13.79 -0.17
C LYS A 192 -18.05 -14.76 0.21
N GLU A 193 -18.92 -14.36 1.13
CA GLU A 193 -20.10 -15.17 1.47
C GLU A 193 -20.89 -15.51 0.20
N GLN A 194 -21.25 -16.76 0.14
CA GLN A 194 -22.08 -17.33 -0.91
C GLN A 194 -23.51 -16.83 -0.84
#